data_d17ce6151aa96136ecf4d72701050d61
#
_entry.id   d17ce6151aa96136ecf4d72701050d61
#
_cell.length_a   1.000
_cell.length_b   1.000
_cell.length_c   1.000
_cell.angle_alpha   90.00
_cell.angle_beta   90.00
_cell.angle_gamma   90.00
#
_symmetry.space_group_name_H-M   'P 1'
#
loop_
_entity.id
_entity.type
_entity.pdbx_description
1 polymer ?
#
loop_
_entity_poly.entity_id
_entity_poly.type
_entity_poly.pdbx_seq_one_letter_code
_entity_poly.pdbx_strand_id
1 'polypeptide(L)'
;MESGIDYTIFFYNPNIHPLKEYELRKQENIRFAEKNGVPFIDADYDTDAWFARAKGMENEPERGIRCTMCFDMRFERTALYAHEHGFPVITSSLGISRWKNMEQINDCGHRAAAPYPGLVYWDYNWRKNGGSQRMIEISKREHFYQQEYCGCVYSLRDTNQHRRTQGRERIKIGVLYYGDTPESANANSTSGVTPTETTD
;
A
#
# COMPACT_ATOMS: atom_id res chain seq x y z
N MET A 1 1.85 -10.88 18.99
CA MET A 1 0.85 -11.08 17.93
C MET A 1 0.49 -12.56 17.80
N GLU A 2 -0.64 -12.88 17.17
CA GLU A 2 -1.18 -14.26 17.08
C GLU A 2 -0.20 -15.29 16.48
N SER A 3 0.73 -14.86 15.62
CA SER A 3 1.71 -15.74 14.95
C SER A 3 3.03 -15.95 15.72
N GLY A 4 3.30 -15.19 16.77
CA GLY A 4 4.58 -15.21 17.47
C GLY A 4 5.79 -14.80 16.62
N ILE A 5 5.57 -14.13 15.48
CA ILE A 5 6.64 -13.66 14.59
C ILE A 5 7.02 -12.24 14.99
N ASP A 6 8.29 -12.01 15.27
CA ASP A 6 8.83 -10.67 15.42
C ASP A 6 9.10 -10.06 14.06
N TYR A 7 8.56 -8.85 13.84
CA TYR A 7 8.73 -8.16 12.56
C TYR A 7 8.81 -6.65 12.74
N THR A 8 9.37 -6.00 11.75
CA THR A 8 9.43 -4.55 11.61
C THR A 8 8.64 -4.13 10.38
N ILE A 9 7.84 -3.11 10.50
CA ILE A 9 7.16 -2.50 9.34
C ILE A 9 8.15 -1.55 8.67
N PHE A 10 8.47 -1.82 7.40
CA PHE A 10 9.26 -0.93 6.55
C PHE A 10 8.33 -0.28 5.52
N PHE A 11 8.03 1.01 5.71
CA PHE A 11 7.08 1.73 4.89
C PHE A 11 7.78 2.51 3.79
N TYR A 12 7.99 1.88 2.64
CA TYR A 12 8.54 2.49 1.43
C TYR A 12 7.53 2.40 0.30
N ASN A 13 6.85 3.51 0.01
CA ASN A 13 5.74 3.55 -0.93
C ASN A 13 5.76 4.81 -1.83
N PRO A 14 6.82 5.04 -2.62
CA PRO A 14 6.97 6.24 -3.47
C PRO A 14 5.91 6.30 -4.59
N ASN A 15 5.22 5.20 -4.83
CA ASN A 15 4.16 5.09 -5.84
C ASN A 15 2.83 5.69 -5.39
N ILE A 16 2.60 5.94 -4.10
CA ILE A 16 1.29 6.37 -3.62
C ILE A 16 1.09 7.87 -3.88
N HIS A 17 0.05 8.19 -4.64
CA HIS A 17 -0.34 9.55 -5.02
C HIS A 17 -1.86 9.70 -4.92
N PRO A 18 -2.36 10.91 -4.59
CA PRO A 18 -1.60 12.10 -4.17
C PRO A 18 -1.03 11.95 -2.74
N LEU A 19 -0.27 12.95 -2.29
CA LEU A 19 0.33 12.98 -0.96
C LEU A 19 -0.69 12.71 0.17
N LYS A 20 -1.92 13.21 0.05
CA LYS A 20 -3.01 12.94 1.01
C LYS A 20 -3.25 11.42 1.19
N GLU A 21 -3.24 10.66 0.11
CA GLU A 21 -3.42 9.19 0.16
C GLU A 21 -2.21 8.50 0.80
N TYR A 22 -0.99 8.98 0.48
CA TYR A 22 0.24 8.48 1.10
C TYR A 22 0.22 8.67 2.61
N GLU A 23 -0.09 9.90 3.07
CA GLU A 23 -0.13 10.23 4.49
C GLU A 23 -1.21 9.42 5.24
N LEU A 24 -2.40 9.27 4.66
CA LEU A 24 -3.46 8.42 5.26
C LEU A 24 -2.98 6.99 5.48
N ARG A 25 -2.37 6.37 4.46
CA ARG A 25 -1.87 4.99 4.58
C ARG A 25 -0.70 4.89 5.54
N LYS A 26 0.17 5.88 5.57
CA LYS A 26 1.29 5.95 6.52
C LYS A 26 0.79 6.03 7.96
N GLN A 27 -0.10 6.96 8.25
CA GLN A 27 -0.65 7.15 9.58
C GLN A 27 -1.40 5.91 10.10
N GLU A 28 -2.13 5.20 9.23
CA GLU A 28 -2.76 3.93 9.59
C GLU A 28 -1.72 2.87 10.01
N ASN A 29 -0.60 2.78 9.29
CA ASN A 29 0.47 1.85 9.63
C ASN A 29 1.16 2.25 10.95
N ILE A 30 1.43 3.54 11.16
CA ILE A 30 2.00 4.06 12.42
C ILE A 30 1.07 3.73 13.59
N ARG A 31 -0.20 4.10 13.49
CA ARG A 31 -1.21 3.82 14.53
C ARG A 31 -1.28 2.33 14.89
N PHE A 32 -1.25 1.47 13.88
CA PHE A 32 -1.28 0.03 14.10
C PHE A 32 0.03 -0.48 14.73
N ALA A 33 1.18 0.03 14.30
CA ALA A 33 2.48 -0.31 14.84
C ALA A 33 2.57 0.07 16.33
N GLU A 34 2.23 1.29 16.68
CA GLU A 34 2.21 1.80 18.06
C GLU A 34 1.29 0.98 18.96
N LYS A 35 0.05 0.73 18.51
CA LYS A 35 -0.95 -0.08 19.24
C LYS A 35 -0.44 -1.47 19.59
N ASN A 36 0.37 -2.06 18.72
CA ASN A 36 0.82 -3.44 18.84
C ASN A 36 2.30 -3.57 19.28
N GLY A 37 2.98 -2.46 19.58
CA GLY A 37 4.39 -2.45 19.97
C GLY A 37 5.34 -2.96 18.87
N VAL A 38 4.99 -2.72 17.59
CA VAL A 38 5.77 -3.14 16.42
C VAL A 38 6.67 -2.00 15.97
N PRO A 39 7.97 -2.21 15.75
CA PRO A 39 8.84 -1.19 15.17
C PRO A 39 8.36 -0.75 13.78
N PHE A 40 8.37 0.56 13.54
CA PHE A 40 8.00 1.17 12.27
C PHE A 40 9.15 2.01 11.73
N ILE A 41 9.52 1.77 10.48
CA ILE A 41 10.53 2.51 9.75
C ILE A 41 9.84 3.29 8.64
N ASP A 42 9.88 4.62 8.75
CA ASP A 42 9.41 5.56 7.73
C ASP A 42 10.54 5.78 6.72
N ALA A 43 10.47 5.10 5.59
CA ALA A 43 11.45 5.24 4.53
C ALA A 43 11.08 6.39 3.59
N ASP A 44 12.05 6.78 2.74
CA ASP A 44 11.92 7.93 1.86
C ASP A 44 10.69 7.89 0.96
N TYR A 45 10.01 9.03 0.83
CA TYR A 45 8.94 9.22 -0.15
C TYR A 45 9.51 9.79 -1.44
N ASP A 46 10.34 9.00 -2.13
CA ASP A 46 11.05 9.35 -3.34
C ASP A 46 10.17 9.22 -4.60
N THR A 47 9.24 10.14 -4.75
CA THR A 47 8.28 10.13 -5.86
C THR A 47 8.95 10.43 -7.20
N ASP A 48 9.97 11.29 -7.23
CA ASP A 48 10.65 11.67 -8.46
C ASP A 48 11.39 10.48 -9.07
N ALA A 49 12.06 9.68 -8.27
CA ALA A 49 12.69 8.45 -8.73
C ALA A 49 11.66 7.44 -9.22
N TRP A 50 10.49 7.34 -8.57
CA TRP A 50 9.41 6.48 -9.03
C TRP A 50 8.86 6.94 -10.39
N PHE A 51 8.61 8.24 -10.57
CA PHE A 51 8.14 8.78 -11.85
C PHE A 51 9.18 8.62 -12.96
N ALA A 52 10.46 8.84 -12.65
CA ALA A 52 11.54 8.63 -13.60
C ALA A 52 11.60 7.18 -14.12
N ARG A 53 11.44 6.19 -13.20
CA ARG A 53 11.37 4.77 -13.58
C ARG A 53 10.08 4.42 -14.32
N ALA A 54 8.96 5.08 -14.03
CA ALA A 54 7.66 4.84 -14.68
C ALA A 54 7.50 5.50 -16.06
N LYS A 55 8.45 6.35 -16.46
CA LYS A 55 8.43 7.07 -17.75
C LYS A 55 8.33 6.10 -18.92
N GLY A 56 7.37 6.34 -19.81
CA GLY A 56 7.06 5.49 -20.96
C GLY A 56 6.13 4.32 -20.64
N MET A 57 5.74 4.12 -19.37
CA MET A 57 4.83 3.07 -18.93
C MET A 57 3.48 3.62 -18.45
N GLU A 58 3.14 4.87 -18.77
CA GLU A 58 1.95 5.59 -18.26
C GLU A 58 0.63 4.90 -18.65
N ASN A 59 0.64 4.24 -19.80
CA ASN A 59 -0.53 3.56 -20.36
C ASN A 59 -0.53 2.03 -20.16
N GLU A 60 0.49 1.51 -19.47
CA GLU A 60 0.53 0.09 -19.11
C GLU A 60 -0.64 -0.28 -18.19
N PRO A 61 -1.29 -1.42 -18.41
CA PRO A 61 -2.36 -1.88 -17.54
C PRO A 61 -1.85 -2.21 -16.12
N GLU A 62 -2.76 -2.32 -15.17
CA GLU A 62 -2.43 -2.96 -13.90
C GLU A 62 -1.95 -4.41 -14.15
N ARG A 63 -0.97 -4.84 -13.36
CA ARG A 63 -0.23 -6.11 -13.48
C ARG A 63 0.72 -6.19 -14.69
N GLY A 64 0.82 -5.13 -15.51
CA GLY A 64 1.81 -5.00 -16.60
C GLY A 64 3.20 -4.66 -16.07
N ILE A 65 4.10 -4.29 -17.00
CA ILE A 65 5.53 -4.01 -16.71
C ILE A 65 5.72 -2.85 -15.72
N ARG A 66 4.83 -1.84 -15.73
CA ARG A 66 4.87 -0.76 -14.73
C ARG A 66 4.70 -1.28 -13.31
N CYS A 67 3.84 -2.29 -13.10
CA CYS A 67 3.68 -2.89 -11.78
C CYS A 67 4.92 -3.70 -11.39
N THR A 68 5.56 -4.41 -12.32
CA THR A 68 6.84 -5.11 -12.08
C THR A 68 7.91 -4.10 -11.64
N MET A 69 8.12 -3.04 -12.39
CA MET A 69 9.05 -1.96 -12.04
C MET A 69 8.77 -1.38 -10.65
N CYS A 70 7.50 -1.12 -10.34
CA CYS A 70 7.10 -0.58 -9.05
C CYS A 70 7.38 -1.56 -7.89
N PHE A 71 7.17 -2.86 -8.10
CA PHE A 71 7.50 -3.88 -7.10
C PHE A 71 9.01 -4.02 -6.96
N ASP A 72 9.76 -4.09 -8.05
CA ASP A 72 11.23 -4.15 -8.02
C ASP A 72 11.82 -2.99 -7.22
N MET A 73 11.45 -1.76 -7.52
CA MET A 73 11.92 -0.58 -6.79
C MET A 73 11.66 -0.68 -5.28
N ARG A 74 10.49 -1.15 -4.90
CA ARG A 74 10.11 -1.28 -3.49
C ARG A 74 10.85 -2.41 -2.80
N PHE A 75 10.96 -3.57 -3.44
CA PHE A 75 11.69 -4.71 -2.89
C PHE A 75 13.20 -4.48 -2.86
N GLU A 76 13.79 -3.85 -3.87
CA GLU A 76 15.20 -3.44 -3.88
C GLU A 76 15.55 -2.59 -2.66
N ARG A 77 14.73 -1.57 -2.37
CA ARG A 77 14.94 -0.70 -1.21
C ARG A 77 14.74 -1.43 0.12
N THR A 78 13.76 -2.35 0.18
CA THR A 78 13.52 -3.18 1.37
C THR A 78 14.66 -4.17 1.60
N ALA A 79 15.15 -4.81 0.54
CA ALA A 79 16.26 -5.78 0.64
C ALA A 79 17.58 -5.11 1.05
N LEU A 80 17.86 -3.94 0.48
CA LEU A 80 19.03 -3.14 0.89
C LEU A 80 18.97 -2.79 2.37
N TYR A 81 17.84 -2.24 2.84
CA TYR A 81 17.66 -1.91 4.25
C TYR A 81 17.81 -3.14 5.14
N ALA A 82 17.20 -4.25 4.76
CA ALA A 82 17.29 -5.50 5.52
C ALA A 82 18.73 -5.98 5.63
N HIS A 83 19.49 -5.94 4.54
CA HIS A 83 20.91 -6.31 4.54
C HIS A 83 21.75 -5.41 5.43
N GLU A 84 21.60 -4.09 5.32
CA GLU A 84 22.35 -3.10 6.11
C GLU A 84 22.06 -3.19 7.62
N HIS A 85 20.86 -3.66 8.00
CA HIS A 85 20.43 -3.73 9.40
C HIS A 85 20.34 -5.15 9.96
N GLY A 86 20.85 -6.15 9.21
CA GLY A 86 20.95 -7.53 9.69
C GLY A 86 19.62 -8.29 9.78
N PHE A 87 18.61 -7.91 9.04
CA PHE A 87 17.38 -8.68 8.94
C PHE A 87 17.58 -9.88 8.02
N PRO A 88 17.34 -11.11 8.48
CA PRO A 88 17.54 -12.31 7.64
C PRO A 88 16.41 -12.59 6.65
N VAL A 89 15.23 -11.99 6.85
CA VAL A 89 14.03 -12.28 6.07
C VAL A 89 13.31 -10.99 5.70
N ILE A 90 12.88 -10.91 4.46
CA ILE A 90 11.91 -9.90 3.99
C ILE A 90 10.66 -10.58 3.46
N THR A 91 9.54 -9.90 3.57
CA THR A 91 8.26 -10.33 3.00
C THR A 91 7.43 -9.12 2.60
N SER A 92 6.25 -9.33 2.03
CA SER A 92 5.37 -8.25 1.62
C SER A 92 3.91 -8.53 1.96
N SER A 93 3.19 -7.49 2.38
CA SER A 93 1.75 -7.50 2.50
C SER A 93 1.01 -7.35 1.15
N LEU A 94 1.71 -7.08 0.05
CA LEU A 94 1.10 -6.93 -1.29
C LEU A 94 0.28 -8.14 -1.70
N GLY A 95 0.74 -9.32 -1.34
CA GLY A 95 0.13 -10.59 -1.70
C GLY A 95 -1.23 -10.85 -1.07
N ILE A 96 -1.65 -10.11 -0.05
CA ILE A 96 -3.00 -10.25 0.54
C ILE A 96 -4.08 -9.76 -0.43
N SER A 97 -3.77 -8.81 -1.31
CA SER A 97 -4.71 -8.26 -2.28
C SER A 97 -5.01 -9.24 -3.41
N ARG A 98 -6.27 -9.62 -3.58
CA ARG A 98 -6.74 -10.45 -4.71
C ARG A 98 -6.53 -9.81 -6.08
N TRP A 99 -6.30 -8.49 -6.11
CA TRP A 99 -6.07 -7.73 -7.33
C TRP A 99 -4.63 -7.76 -7.83
N LYS A 100 -3.73 -8.38 -7.05
CA LYS A 100 -2.31 -8.48 -7.39
C LYS A 100 -1.98 -9.88 -7.89
N ASN A 101 -1.02 -9.96 -8.83
CA ASN A 101 -0.46 -11.22 -9.29
C ASN A 101 0.64 -11.67 -8.31
N MET A 102 0.44 -12.84 -7.66
CA MET A 102 1.37 -13.38 -6.67
C MET A 102 2.71 -13.78 -7.28
N GLU A 103 2.69 -14.39 -8.46
CA GLU A 103 3.90 -14.80 -9.17
C GLU A 103 4.78 -13.57 -9.46
N GLN A 104 4.18 -12.51 -10.05
CA GLN A 104 4.85 -11.24 -10.31
C GLN A 104 5.46 -10.63 -9.03
N ILE A 105 4.75 -10.68 -7.90
CA ILE A 105 5.26 -10.17 -6.61
C ILE A 105 6.44 -11.02 -6.14
N ASN A 106 6.30 -12.34 -6.19
CA ASN A 106 7.32 -13.26 -5.70
C ASN A 106 8.60 -13.19 -6.53
N ASP A 107 8.47 -13.09 -7.86
CA ASP A 107 9.60 -12.91 -8.76
C ASP A 107 10.41 -11.64 -8.43
N CYS A 108 9.71 -10.53 -8.15
CA CYS A 108 10.35 -9.28 -7.74
C CYS A 108 11.03 -9.43 -6.37
N GLY A 109 10.38 -10.09 -5.42
CA GLY A 109 10.93 -10.31 -4.08
C GLY A 109 12.17 -11.20 -4.08
N HIS A 110 12.14 -12.31 -4.81
CA HIS A 110 13.30 -13.21 -4.96
C HIS A 110 14.45 -12.50 -5.66
N ARG A 111 14.18 -11.76 -6.73
CA ARG A 111 15.17 -10.97 -7.47
C ARG A 111 15.87 -9.95 -6.59
N ALA A 112 15.11 -9.26 -5.74
CA ALA A 112 15.63 -8.25 -4.83
C ALA A 112 16.49 -8.84 -3.70
N ALA A 113 16.16 -10.04 -3.21
CA ALA A 113 16.92 -10.70 -2.14
C ALA A 113 18.20 -11.37 -2.67
N ALA A 114 18.21 -11.81 -3.94
CA ALA A 114 19.31 -12.60 -4.53
C ALA A 114 20.71 -11.98 -4.41
N PRO A 115 20.91 -10.64 -4.50
CA PRO A 115 22.24 -10.03 -4.34
C PRO A 115 22.82 -10.11 -2.91
N TYR A 116 22.02 -10.42 -1.90
CA TYR A 116 22.41 -10.35 -0.49
C TYR A 116 22.49 -11.74 0.14
N PRO A 117 23.70 -12.32 0.29
CA PRO A 117 23.88 -13.64 0.91
C PRO A 117 23.26 -13.69 2.33
N GLY A 118 22.44 -14.70 2.57
CA GLY A 118 21.76 -14.89 3.85
C GLY A 118 20.41 -14.15 3.98
N LEU A 119 20.06 -13.28 3.05
CA LEU A 119 18.73 -12.65 3.01
C LEU A 119 17.75 -13.56 2.25
N VAL A 120 16.62 -13.86 2.89
CA VAL A 120 15.57 -14.70 2.31
C VAL A 120 14.32 -13.86 2.02
N TYR A 121 13.78 -13.97 0.82
CA TYR A 121 12.42 -13.49 0.56
C TYR A 121 11.43 -14.60 0.91
N TRP A 122 10.52 -14.30 1.87
CA TRP A 122 9.48 -15.23 2.27
C TRP A 122 8.21 -15.00 1.42
N ASP A 123 7.98 -15.91 0.48
CA ASP A 123 6.93 -15.85 -0.54
C ASP A 123 5.57 -16.42 -0.09
N TYR A 124 5.31 -16.40 1.21
CA TYR A 124 4.09 -16.93 1.78
C TYR A 124 2.82 -16.31 1.18
N ASN A 125 1.87 -17.14 0.81
CA ASN A 125 0.59 -16.66 0.29
C ASN A 125 -0.39 -16.36 1.43
N TRP A 126 -0.40 -15.11 1.87
CA TRP A 126 -1.23 -14.60 2.96
C TRP A 126 -2.74 -14.75 2.76
N ARG A 127 -3.22 -15.11 1.55
CA ARG A 127 -4.64 -15.39 1.25
C ARG A 127 -5.09 -16.80 1.62
N LYS A 128 -4.14 -17.75 1.72
CA LYS A 128 -4.43 -19.14 2.05
C LYS A 128 -4.87 -19.30 3.51
N ASN A 129 -5.44 -20.46 3.82
CA ASN A 129 -5.80 -20.88 5.17
C ASN A 129 -6.66 -19.87 5.94
N GLY A 130 -7.65 -19.26 5.26
CA GLY A 130 -8.52 -18.26 5.87
C GLY A 130 -7.93 -16.85 5.97
N GLY A 131 -6.71 -16.62 5.46
CA GLY A 131 -6.03 -15.32 5.58
C GLY A 131 -6.80 -14.15 4.98
N SER A 132 -7.47 -14.34 3.83
CA SER A 132 -8.33 -13.28 3.27
C SER A 132 -9.48 -12.90 4.17
N GLN A 133 -10.14 -13.89 4.80
CA GLN A 133 -11.24 -13.65 5.75
C GLN A 133 -10.71 -12.95 6.99
N ARG A 134 -9.59 -13.43 7.53
CA ARG A 134 -8.95 -12.84 8.71
C ARG A 134 -8.53 -11.39 8.47
N MET A 135 -8.02 -11.08 7.28
CA MET A 135 -7.67 -9.69 6.90
C MET A 135 -8.92 -8.78 6.96
N ILE A 136 -10.06 -9.22 6.43
CA ILE A 136 -11.30 -8.43 6.46
C ILE A 136 -11.79 -8.21 7.90
N GLU A 137 -11.73 -9.24 8.74
CA GLU A 137 -12.12 -9.16 10.16
C GLU A 137 -11.25 -8.15 10.92
N ILE A 138 -9.92 -8.24 10.75
CA ILE A 138 -8.97 -7.30 11.36
C ILE A 138 -9.23 -5.89 10.84
N SER A 139 -9.40 -5.70 9.53
CA SER A 139 -9.64 -4.39 8.94
C SER A 139 -10.90 -3.71 9.48
N LYS A 140 -11.97 -4.48 9.70
CA LYS A 140 -13.21 -3.98 10.33
C LYS A 140 -13.01 -3.66 11.81
N ARG A 141 -12.36 -4.56 12.56
CA ARG A 141 -12.09 -4.38 13.99
C ARG A 141 -11.24 -3.13 14.27
N GLU A 142 -10.25 -2.91 13.43
CA GLU A 142 -9.33 -1.78 13.55
C GLU A 142 -9.84 -0.51 12.86
N HIS A 143 -10.99 -0.59 12.17
CA HIS A 143 -11.57 0.51 11.39
C HIS A 143 -10.55 1.13 10.43
N PHE A 144 -9.85 0.28 9.65
CA PHE A 144 -8.83 0.75 8.73
C PHE A 144 -9.43 1.52 7.55
N TYR A 145 -8.69 2.52 7.08
CA TYR A 145 -8.97 3.19 5.82
C TYR A 145 -9.05 2.19 4.66
N GLN A 146 -10.15 2.25 3.93
CA GLN A 146 -10.38 1.35 2.78
C GLN A 146 -9.91 2.02 1.50
N GLN A 147 -8.75 1.63 1.03
CA GLN A 147 -8.21 2.10 -0.25
C GLN A 147 -9.05 1.59 -1.44
N GLU A 148 -9.39 2.46 -2.36
CA GLU A 148 -10.20 2.12 -3.54
C GLU A 148 -9.38 1.91 -4.82
N TYR A 149 -8.05 2.09 -4.77
CA TYR A 149 -7.12 1.88 -5.87
C TYR A 149 -5.74 1.45 -5.36
N CYS A 150 -4.85 1.07 -6.26
CA CYS A 150 -3.51 0.56 -5.91
C CYS A 150 -2.64 1.56 -5.11
N GLY A 151 -2.80 2.85 -5.38
CA GLY A 151 -1.99 3.95 -4.86
C GLY A 151 -1.31 4.75 -5.96
N CYS A 152 -0.89 4.16 -7.08
CA CYS A 152 -0.22 4.92 -8.11
C CYS A 152 -1.18 5.84 -8.87
N VAL A 153 -0.66 6.95 -9.38
CA VAL A 153 -1.44 7.99 -10.10
C VAL A 153 -2.18 7.42 -11.31
N TYR A 154 -1.58 6.46 -12.01
CA TYR A 154 -2.18 5.83 -13.19
C TYR A 154 -3.35 4.91 -12.80
N SER A 155 -3.21 4.16 -11.71
CA SER A 155 -4.33 3.37 -11.17
C SER A 155 -5.49 4.27 -10.72
N LEU A 156 -5.21 5.41 -10.11
CA LEU A 156 -6.24 6.39 -9.75
C LEU A 156 -6.96 6.94 -10.99
N ARG A 157 -6.19 7.31 -12.03
CA ARG A 157 -6.74 7.75 -13.33
C ARG A 157 -7.68 6.70 -13.91
N ASP A 158 -7.19 5.48 -14.04
CA ASP A 158 -7.90 4.40 -14.72
C ASP A 158 -9.14 3.96 -13.94
N THR A 159 -9.04 3.87 -12.60
CA THR A 159 -10.18 3.58 -11.73
C THR A 159 -11.25 4.68 -11.82
N ASN A 160 -10.85 5.96 -11.80
CA ASN A 160 -11.80 7.06 -11.94
C ASN A 160 -12.45 7.10 -13.34
N GLN A 161 -11.71 6.76 -14.38
CA GLN A 161 -12.28 6.63 -15.72
C GLN A 161 -13.31 5.51 -15.79
N HIS A 162 -13.00 4.32 -15.25
CA HIS A 162 -13.94 3.21 -15.17
C HIS A 162 -15.18 3.57 -14.34
N ARG A 163 -15.02 4.22 -13.18
CA ARG A 163 -16.16 4.70 -12.36
C ARG A 163 -17.07 5.63 -13.15
N ARG A 164 -16.49 6.54 -13.93
CA ARG A 164 -17.25 7.45 -14.81
C ARG A 164 -18.10 6.69 -15.83
N THR A 165 -17.56 5.64 -16.46
CA THR A 165 -18.35 4.81 -17.42
C THR A 165 -19.50 4.07 -16.75
N GLN A 166 -19.43 3.87 -15.43
CA GLN A 166 -20.49 3.26 -14.61
C GLN A 166 -21.43 4.28 -13.96
N GLY A 167 -21.34 5.58 -14.32
CA GLY A 167 -22.13 6.64 -13.70
C GLY A 167 -21.81 6.88 -12.21
N ARG A 168 -20.65 6.43 -11.74
CA ARG A 168 -20.22 6.58 -10.32
C ARG A 168 -19.34 7.81 -10.14
N GLU A 169 -19.42 8.42 -8.96
CA GLU A 169 -18.53 9.53 -8.59
C GLU A 169 -17.06 9.10 -8.58
N ARG A 170 -16.17 10.09 -8.75
CA ARG A 170 -14.72 9.87 -8.59
C ARG A 170 -14.40 9.46 -7.15
N ILE A 171 -13.28 8.77 -6.98
CA ILE A 171 -12.75 8.41 -5.65
C ILE A 171 -12.55 9.68 -4.82
N LYS A 172 -13.11 9.67 -3.61
CA LYS A 172 -12.91 10.68 -2.57
C LYS A 172 -11.96 10.10 -1.52
N ILE A 173 -10.74 10.63 -1.47
CA ILE A 173 -9.69 10.13 -0.56
C ILE A 173 -10.02 10.46 0.89
N GLY A 174 -9.96 9.46 1.77
CA GLY A 174 -10.14 9.60 3.21
C GLY A 174 -11.59 9.55 3.68
N VAL A 175 -12.51 9.02 2.88
CA VAL A 175 -13.93 8.96 3.27
C VAL A 175 -14.46 7.55 3.53
N LEU A 176 -13.74 6.51 3.09
CA LEU A 176 -14.21 5.13 3.20
C LEU A 176 -13.34 4.34 4.18
N TYR A 177 -13.97 3.74 5.18
CA TYR A 177 -13.29 2.90 6.17
C TYR A 177 -13.98 1.54 6.28
N TYR A 178 -13.22 0.53 6.68
CA TYR A 178 -13.79 -0.79 6.94
C TYR A 178 -14.70 -0.75 8.17
N GLY A 179 -15.90 -1.28 8.02
CA GLY A 179 -16.91 -1.26 9.07
C GLY A 179 -17.89 -0.09 9.00
N ASP A 180 -17.67 0.87 8.10
CA ASP A 180 -18.65 1.94 7.86
C ASP A 180 -19.97 1.37 7.35
N THR A 181 -21.06 1.95 7.86
CA THR A 181 -22.39 1.79 7.28
C THR A 181 -22.60 2.80 6.13
N PRO A 182 -23.54 2.57 5.19
CA PRO A 182 -23.84 3.55 4.15
C PRO A 182 -24.13 4.96 4.67
N GLU A 183 -24.67 5.08 5.88
CA GLU A 183 -25.02 6.36 6.52
C GLU A 183 -23.76 7.08 7.06
N SER A 184 -22.83 6.36 7.68
CA SER A 184 -21.57 6.94 8.18
C SER A 184 -20.63 7.37 7.06
N ALA A 185 -20.60 6.62 5.94
CA ALA A 185 -19.83 6.99 4.76
C ALA A 185 -20.28 8.32 4.12
N ASN A 186 -21.59 8.63 4.17
CA ASN A 186 -22.13 9.91 3.70
C ASN A 186 -21.80 11.08 4.66
N ALA A 187 -21.81 10.86 5.97
CA ALA A 187 -21.48 11.90 6.96
C ALA A 187 -20.03 12.38 6.83
N ASN A 188 -19.08 11.45 6.58
CA ASN A 188 -17.67 11.78 6.36
C ASN A 188 -17.42 12.55 5.06
N SER A 189 -18.34 12.50 4.08
CA SER A 189 -18.23 13.25 2.82
C SER A 189 -18.60 14.73 2.95
N THR A 190 -19.32 15.13 4.00
CA THR A 190 -19.82 16.49 4.22
C THR A 190 -18.99 17.34 5.17
N SER A 191 -18.07 16.75 5.93
CA SER A 191 -17.19 17.44 6.88
C SER A 191 -15.89 18.01 6.27
N GLY A 192 -15.88 18.33 4.99
CA GLY A 192 -14.80 19.07 4.33
C GLY A 192 -14.77 20.51 4.85
N VAL A 193 -13.79 20.80 5.69
CA VAL A 193 -13.46 22.11 6.27
C VAL A 193 -13.43 23.15 5.18
N THR A 194 -14.30 24.15 5.29
CA THR A 194 -14.20 25.43 4.58
C THR A 194 -12.90 26.13 5.00
N PRO A 195 -12.04 26.53 4.05
CA PRO A 195 -10.94 27.43 4.38
C PRO A 195 -11.54 28.75 4.80
N THR A 196 -11.30 29.18 6.02
CA THR A 196 -11.49 30.58 6.42
C THR A 196 -10.51 31.42 5.63
N GLU A 197 -11.01 32.20 4.69
CA GLU A 197 -10.30 33.34 4.13
C GLU A 197 -10.00 34.31 5.28
N THR A 198 -8.76 34.42 5.67
CA THR A 198 -8.28 35.57 6.42
C THR A 198 -7.86 36.63 5.39
N THR A 199 -8.73 37.58 5.21
CA THR A 199 -8.35 38.92 4.73
C THR A 199 -7.57 39.59 5.85
N ASP A 200 -6.29 39.91 5.56
CA ASP A 200 -5.61 41.21 5.84
C ASP A 200 -4.20 41.18 5.19
#